data_57928b4792e777a5e25f844d6d2b443f
#
_entry.id   57928b4792e777a5e25f844d6d2b443f
#
_cell.length_a   1.000
_cell.length_b   1.000
_cell.length_c   1.000
_cell.angle_alpha   90.00
_cell.angle_beta   90.00
_cell.angle_gamma   90.00
#
_symmetry.space_group_name_H-M   'P 1'
#
loop_
_entity.id
_entity.type
_entity.pdbx_description
1 polymer ?
#
loop_
_entity_poly.entity_id
_entity_poly.type
_entity_poly.pdbx_seq_one_letter_code
_entity_poly.pdbx_strand_id
1 'polypeptide(L)'
;MYDRRLAIESVAHVGPGQFILGFECPEIAAQCRPGHFVMISVAESIDPILRRPMAIYRVLRDASNTPYGFTLLIEVVGCGTALLEQKSVGDHVEVLGPLGVPFSLPTTD
;
A
#
# COMPACT_ATOMS: atom_id res chain seq x y z
N MET A 1 -11.49 8.67 -1.75
CA MET A 1 -11.10 7.24 -1.83
C MET A 1 -11.01 6.82 -3.29
N TYR A 2 -9.99 6.07 -3.63
CA TYR A 2 -9.72 5.66 -5.00
C TYR A 2 -9.57 4.16 -5.07
N ASP A 3 -10.04 3.59 -6.18
CA ASP A 3 -9.84 2.18 -6.48
C ASP A 3 -9.01 2.15 -7.77
N ARG A 4 -7.76 1.73 -7.66
CA ARG A 4 -6.81 1.82 -8.78
C ARG A 4 -6.08 0.51 -8.97
N ARG A 5 -5.85 0.17 -10.23
CA ARG A 5 -4.93 -0.90 -10.58
C ARG A 5 -3.57 -0.25 -10.80
N LEU A 6 -2.62 -0.56 -9.92
CA LEU A 6 -1.33 0.10 -9.91
C LEU A 6 -0.22 -0.89 -10.22
N ALA A 7 0.77 -0.41 -10.97
CA ALA A 7 2.00 -1.17 -11.17
C ALA A 7 2.90 -0.98 -9.96
N ILE A 8 3.57 -2.05 -9.56
CA ILE A 8 4.58 -1.98 -8.51
C ILE A 8 5.78 -1.25 -9.07
N GLU A 9 6.17 -0.15 -8.42
CA GLU A 9 7.29 0.67 -8.87
C GLU A 9 8.60 0.27 -8.21
N SER A 10 8.53 -0.27 -6.99
CA SER A 10 9.74 -0.71 -6.30
C SER A 10 9.41 -1.86 -5.36
N VAL A 11 10.41 -2.73 -5.17
CA VAL A 11 10.33 -3.85 -4.24
C VAL A 11 11.64 -3.88 -3.47
N ALA A 12 11.55 -3.91 -2.15
CA ALA A 12 12.75 -4.01 -1.31
C ALA A 12 12.50 -5.02 -0.20
N HIS A 13 13.34 -6.02 -0.12
CA HIS A 13 13.28 -6.99 0.97
C HIS A 13 14.13 -6.49 2.12
N VAL A 14 13.52 -6.32 3.30
CA VAL A 14 14.18 -5.69 4.43
C VAL A 14 14.44 -6.65 5.58
N GLY A 15 14.03 -7.91 5.43
CA GLY A 15 14.27 -8.93 6.44
C GLY A 15 13.55 -10.20 6.05
N PRO A 16 13.73 -11.31 6.79
CA PRO A 16 13.02 -12.54 6.49
C PRO A 16 11.52 -12.32 6.59
N GLY A 17 10.83 -12.57 5.49
CA GLY A 17 9.38 -12.41 5.45
C GLY A 17 8.88 -10.99 5.51
N GLN A 18 9.75 -9.99 5.30
CA GLN A 18 9.34 -8.59 5.28
C GLN A 18 9.81 -7.92 4.00
N PHE A 19 8.95 -7.13 3.39
CA PHE A 19 9.30 -6.44 2.15
C PHE A 19 8.48 -5.15 2.03
N ILE A 20 8.99 -4.24 1.22
CA ILE A 20 8.36 -2.95 0.99
C ILE A 20 8.00 -2.85 -0.48
N LEU A 21 6.74 -2.53 -0.75
CA LEU A 21 6.27 -2.24 -2.11
C LEU A 21 6.05 -0.74 -2.24
N GLY A 22 6.52 -0.18 -3.36
CA GLY A 22 6.32 1.21 -3.67
C GLY A 22 5.42 1.38 -4.87
N PHE A 23 4.57 2.41 -4.84
CA PHE A 23 3.61 2.72 -5.89
C PHE A 23 3.63 4.20 -6.19
N GLU A 24 3.39 4.54 -7.45
CA GLU A 24 3.14 5.92 -7.84
C GLU A 24 1.65 6.12 -8.00
N CYS A 25 1.09 6.95 -7.17
CA CYS A 25 -0.31 7.34 -7.27
C CYS A 25 -0.48 8.65 -6.51
N PRO A 26 -0.34 9.79 -7.21
CA PRO A 26 -0.43 11.09 -6.54
C PRO A 26 -1.75 11.30 -5.83
N GLU A 27 -2.83 10.76 -6.37
CA GLU A 27 -4.16 10.93 -5.80
C GLU A 27 -4.24 10.32 -4.40
N ILE A 28 -3.78 9.07 -4.25
CA ILE A 28 -3.79 8.42 -2.95
C ILE A 28 -2.78 9.09 -2.04
N ALA A 29 -1.58 9.37 -2.56
CA ALA A 29 -0.51 9.96 -1.76
C ALA A 29 -0.93 11.29 -1.15
N ALA A 30 -1.62 12.13 -1.92
CA ALA A 30 -2.03 13.45 -1.45
C ALA A 30 -3.06 13.38 -0.33
N GLN A 31 -3.79 12.28 -0.22
CA GLN A 31 -4.83 12.14 0.79
C GLN A 31 -4.41 11.31 2.00
N CYS A 32 -3.20 10.76 1.97
CA CYS A 32 -2.76 9.92 3.08
C CYS A 32 -2.52 10.74 4.34
N ARG A 33 -2.98 10.20 5.46
CA ARG A 33 -2.78 10.75 6.80
C ARG A 33 -2.32 9.63 7.71
N PRO A 34 -1.68 9.94 8.83
CA PRO A 34 -1.32 8.90 9.80
C PRO A 34 -2.55 8.11 10.20
N GLY A 35 -2.41 6.80 10.24
CA GLY A 35 -3.51 5.91 10.57
C GLY A 35 -4.28 5.40 9.35
N HIS A 36 -4.00 5.93 8.17
CA HIS A 36 -4.65 5.44 6.96
C HIS A 36 -4.02 4.12 6.51
N PHE A 37 -4.80 3.34 5.80
CA PHE A 37 -4.36 2.09 5.20
C PHE A 37 -4.99 1.96 3.81
N VAL A 38 -4.52 0.99 3.05
CA VAL A 38 -5.12 0.64 1.76
C VAL A 38 -5.48 -0.83 1.79
N MET A 39 -6.51 -1.19 1.02
CA MET A 39 -6.81 -2.59 0.76
C MET A 39 -6.09 -2.96 -0.52
N ILE A 40 -5.32 -4.04 -0.48
CA ILE A 40 -4.55 -4.47 -1.64
C ILE A 40 -4.93 -5.89 -2.01
N SER A 41 -5.04 -6.16 -3.30
CA SER A 41 -5.28 -7.51 -3.79
C SER A 41 -4.45 -7.77 -5.02
N VAL A 42 -4.09 -9.04 -5.22
CA VAL A 42 -3.38 -9.46 -6.42
C VAL A 42 -4.36 -9.37 -7.59
N ALA A 43 -3.98 -8.61 -8.62
CA ALA A 43 -4.91 -8.30 -9.70
C ALA A 43 -5.37 -9.55 -10.46
N GLU A 44 -4.54 -10.57 -10.52
CA GLU A 44 -4.88 -11.82 -11.20
C GLU A 44 -5.64 -12.79 -10.32
N SER A 45 -5.86 -12.46 -9.06
CA SER A 45 -6.57 -13.34 -8.16
C SER A 45 -8.05 -13.33 -8.48
N ILE A 46 -8.64 -14.51 -8.50
CA ILE A 46 -10.07 -14.64 -8.68
C ILE A 46 -10.81 -14.69 -7.35
N ASP A 47 -10.08 -14.65 -6.25
CA ASP A 47 -10.66 -14.76 -4.93
C ASP A 47 -10.64 -13.41 -4.25
N PRO A 48 -11.80 -12.74 -4.14
CA PRO A 48 -11.84 -11.39 -3.55
C PRO A 48 -11.49 -11.36 -2.07
N ILE A 49 -11.53 -12.50 -1.38
CA ILE A 49 -11.17 -12.49 0.04
C ILE A 49 -9.67 -12.39 0.26
N LEU A 50 -8.86 -12.42 -0.81
CA LEU A 50 -7.43 -12.18 -0.68
C LEU A 50 -7.07 -10.70 -0.56
N ARG A 51 -8.05 -9.80 -0.56
CA ARG A 51 -7.80 -8.40 -0.24
C ARG A 51 -7.32 -8.30 1.19
N ARG A 52 -6.27 -7.50 1.39
CA ARG A 52 -5.65 -7.34 2.70
C ARG A 52 -5.46 -5.87 3.03
N PRO A 53 -5.73 -5.46 4.27
CA PRO A 53 -5.43 -4.10 4.69
C PRO A 53 -3.93 -3.96 4.96
N MET A 54 -3.34 -2.92 4.38
CA MET A 54 -1.91 -2.62 4.56
C MET A 54 -1.77 -1.18 4.99
N ALA A 55 -1.06 -0.96 6.09
CA ALA A 55 -0.81 0.39 6.57
C ALA A 55 0.14 1.11 5.63
N ILE A 56 -0.12 2.37 5.41
CA ILE A 56 0.80 3.22 4.64
C ILE A 56 2.07 3.39 5.47
N TYR A 57 3.19 3.01 4.89
CA TYR A 57 4.47 3.11 5.58
C TYR A 57 5.08 4.49 5.41
N ARG A 58 5.17 4.97 4.17
CA ARG A 58 5.68 6.30 3.88
C ARG A 58 4.94 6.90 2.70
N VAL A 59 4.82 8.21 2.70
CA VAL A 59 4.37 8.96 1.52
C VAL A 59 5.62 9.46 0.82
N LEU A 60 5.70 9.20 -0.48
CA LEU A 60 6.84 9.61 -1.28
C LEU A 60 6.59 11.01 -1.83
N ARG A 61 7.59 11.88 -1.69
CA ARG A 61 7.49 13.27 -2.12
C ARG A 61 8.65 13.60 -3.04
N ASP A 62 8.39 14.46 -4.02
CA ASP A 62 9.42 14.89 -4.95
C ASP A 62 10.25 16.04 -4.37
N ALA A 63 11.13 16.60 -5.19
CA ALA A 63 12.01 17.69 -4.75
C ALA A 63 11.23 18.93 -4.32
N SER A 64 10.02 19.11 -4.82
CA SER A 64 9.13 20.20 -4.44
C SER A 64 8.25 19.86 -3.25
N ASN A 65 8.51 18.72 -2.60
CA ASN A 65 7.72 18.22 -1.48
C ASN A 65 6.28 17.89 -1.86
N THR A 66 6.04 17.57 -3.12
CA THR A 66 4.72 17.20 -3.63
C THR A 66 4.56 15.69 -3.52
N PRO A 67 3.46 15.20 -2.90
CA PRO A 67 3.26 13.75 -2.80
C PRO A 67 3.01 13.16 -4.18
N TYR A 68 3.70 12.06 -4.49
CA TYR A 68 3.50 11.39 -5.78
C TYR A 68 3.27 9.89 -5.64
N GLY A 69 3.56 9.34 -4.48
CA GLY A 69 3.43 7.89 -4.28
C GLY A 69 3.46 7.52 -2.82
N PHE A 70 3.45 6.23 -2.58
CA PHE A 70 3.47 5.73 -1.21
C PHE A 70 4.11 4.36 -1.18
N THR A 71 4.52 3.94 0.01
CA THR A 71 5.09 2.61 0.23
C THR A 71 4.31 1.89 1.29
N LEU A 72 4.34 0.56 1.19
CA LEU A 72 3.71 -0.34 2.16
C LEU A 72 4.76 -1.29 2.68
N LEU A 73 4.84 -1.44 4.00
CA LEU A 73 5.69 -2.46 4.61
C LEU A 73 4.81 -3.68 4.88
N ILE A 74 5.17 -4.81 4.31
CA ILE A 74 4.34 -6.00 4.33
C ILE A 74 5.10 -7.14 5.00
N GLU A 75 4.41 -7.80 5.94
CA GLU A 75 4.92 -8.99 6.61
C GLU A 75 4.21 -10.20 6.01
N VAL A 76 4.97 -11.24 5.70
CA VAL A 76 4.37 -12.46 5.18
C VAL A 76 3.77 -13.24 6.33
N VAL A 77 2.43 -13.24 6.39
CA VAL A 77 1.70 -13.90 7.47
C VAL A 77 0.64 -14.88 6.96
N GLY A 78 0.55 -15.07 5.64
CA GLY A 78 -0.44 -15.97 5.08
C GLY A 78 -0.29 -16.04 3.58
N CYS A 79 -1.18 -16.80 2.91
CA CYS A 79 -1.03 -17.02 1.48
C CYS A 79 -1.23 -15.75 0.65
N GLY A 80 -2.08 -14.83 1.10
CA GLY A 80 -2.27 -13.57 0.38
C GLY A 80 -1.02 -12.71 0.36
N THR A 81 -0.35 -12.57 1.51
CA THR A 81 0.90 -11.80 1.58
C THR A 81 2.04 -12.54 0.92
N ALA A 82 2.03 -13.87 0.95
CA ALA A 82 3.04 -14.66 0.25
C ALA A 82 2.95 -14.46 -1.27
N LEU A 83 1.73 -14.35 -1.80
CA LEU A 83 1.56 -14.05 -3.22
C LEU A 83 2.11 -12.67 -3.57
N LEU A 84 1.91 -11.70 -2.70
CA LEU A 84 2.44 -10.36 -2.91
C LEU A 84 3.98 -10.36 -2.88
N GLU A 85 4.57 -11.19 -2.03
CA GLU A 85 6.03 -11.26 -1.94
C GLU A 85 6.65 -11.74 -3.25
N GLN A 86 5.91 -12.52 -4.04
CA GLN A 86 6.42 -13.04 -5.30
C GLN A 86 6.26 -12.06 -6.45
N LYS A 87 5.64 -10.93 -6.23
CA LYS A 87 5.46 -9.92 -7.28
C LYS A 87 6.73 -9.15 -7.52
N SER A 88 6.87 -8.65 -8.73
CA SER A 88 8.05 -7.90 -9.17
C SER A 88 7.64 -6.52 -9.66
N VAL A 89 8.62 -5.65 -9.79
CA VAL A 89 8.39 -4.34 -10.40
C VAL A 89 7.74 -4.53 -11.77
N GLY A 90 6.69 -3.78 -12.02
CA GLY A 90 5.90 -3.87 -13.24
C GLY A 90 4.67 -4.73 -13.11
N ASP A 91 4.60 -5.62 -12.13
CA ASP A 91 3.37 -6.37 -11.88
C ASP A 91 2.30 -5.44 -11.33
N HIS A 92 1.06 -5.78 -11.58
CA HIS A 92 -0.06 -4.94 -11.16
C HIS A 92 -0.79 -5.55 -9.98
N VAL A 93 -1.26 -4.67 -9.11
CA VAL A 93 -2.15 -5.05 -8.00
C VAL A 93 -3.26 -4.02 -7.94
N GLU A 94 -4.35 -4.39 -7.30
CA GLU A 94 -5.47 -3.47 -7.09
C GLU A 94 -5.36 -2.86 -5.71
N VAL A 95 -5.47 -1.55 -5.65
CA VAL A 95 -5.33 -0.78 -4.42
C VAL A 95 -6.55 0.09 -4.24
N LEU A 96 -7.18 -0.06 -3.08
CA LEU A 96 -8.35 0.74 -2.71
C LEU A 96 -7.98 1.57 -1.49
N GLY A 97 -8.06 2.89 -1.61
CA GLY A 97 -7.76 3.74 -0.48
C GLY A 97 -7.55 5.19 -0.85
N PRO A 98 -7.09 5.98 0.11
CA PRO A 98 -6.81 5.62 1.51
C PRO A 98 -8.09 5.39 2.30
N LEU A 99 -8.01 4.48 3.26
CA LEU A 99 -9.14 4.10 4.10
C LEU A 99 -8.80 4.36 5.55
N GLY A 100 -9.84 4.36 6.36
CA GLY A 100 -9.68 4.54 7.79
C GLY A 100 -9.82 5.97 8.21
N VAL A 101 -9.80 6.18 9.51
CA VAL A 101 -9.90 7.51 10.09
C VAL A 101 -8.49 7.97 10.36
N PRO A 102 -8.12 9.21 10.00
CA PRO A 102 -6.81 9.71 10.35
C PRO A 102 -6.61 9.57 11.85
N PHE A 103 -5.41 9.12 12.23
CA PHE A 103 -5.11 8.90 13.62
C PHE A 103 -5.12 10.24 14.32
N SER A 104 -6.22 10.54 14.99
CA SER A 104 -6.29 11.73 15.81
C SER A 104 -6.26 11.23 17.22
N LEU A 105 -5.38 11.73 17.97
CA LEU A 105 -5.41 11.44 19.34
C LEU A 105 -6.62 11.98 19.90
N PRO A 106 -7.17 11.18 20.64
CA PRO A 106 -8.40 11.44 21.21
C PRO A 106 -8.43 12.67 21.92
N THR A 107 -8.83 13.00 21.45
CA THR A 107 -8.88 13.91 21.98
C THR A 107 -10.01 13.87 22.60
N THR A 108 -9.98 13.28 22.36
CA THR A 108 -10.53 12.95 22.65
C THR A 108 -11.04 12.53 23.00
N ASP A 109 -11.25 12.59 23.07
CA ASP A 109 -11.56 12.09 23.27
C ASP A 109 -11.72 11.85 23.66
#